data_6139ed4ea02c85d4c55cbdddb4530ffd
#
_entry.id   6139ed4ea02c85d4c55cbdddb4530ffd
#
_cell.length_a   1.000
_cell.length_b   1.000
_cell.length_c   1.000
_cell.angle_alpha   90.00
_cell.angle_beta   90.00
_cell.angle_gamma   90.00
#
_symmetry.space_group_name_H-M   'P 1'
#
loop_
_entity.id
_entity.type
_entity.pdbx_description
1 polymer ?
#
loop_
_entity_poly.entity_id
_entity_poly.type
_entity_poly.pdbx_seq_one_letter_code
_entity_poly.pdbx_strand_id
1 'polypeptide(L)'
;MRKRLPFADRTRSIISAAATIFAAHGFERATTKQIAEAAKISPALLYEHFPSKEALYRAVLRSLIKDQDRLVATLAVRRPGGTADGAAELVMMLYSYFSACIMANTNELDVTAHRLLLASLAGDGTYARLLYRRALRKNVNALSTALDNARANGDLTGETLAAATSASFIEHVGSMMLSTHLLEKPVAPYADAGAELVRKAVFFCGRGLGLSDAAIARTYPADCA
;
A
#
# COMPACT_ATOMS: atom_id res chain seq x y z
N MET A 1 -26.30 28.40 13.67
CA MET A 1 -24.94 28.56 14.26
C MET A 1 -24.13 27.29 13.93
N ARG A 2 -23.01 27.37 13.19
CA ARG A 2 -22.11 26.22 12.94
C ARG A 2 -21.37 25.89 14.24
N LYS A 3 -21.61 24.71 14.79
CA LYS A 3 -20.95 24.20 16.00
C LYS A 3 -19.42 24.21 15.77
N ARG A 4 -18.66 24.88 16.62
CA ARG A 4 -17.20 24.95 16.54
C ARG A 4 -16.65 23.55 16.83
N LEU A 5 -15.95 22.93 15.86
CA LEU A 5 -15.35 21.62 16.04
C LEU A 5 -14.28 21.68 17.14
N PRO A 6 -14.15 20.63 17.98
CA PRO A 6 -13.03 20.50 18.90
C PRO A 6 -11.68 20.60 18.18
N PHE A 7 -10.64 21.07 18.88
CA PHE A 7 -9.31 21.29 18.29
C PHE A 7 -8.76 20.05 17.59
N ALA A 8 -8.86 18.86 18.22
CA ALA A 8 -8.40 17.60 17.66
C ALA A 8 -9.14 17.18 16.38
N ASP A 9 -10.46 17.43 16.32
CA ASP A 9 -11.28 17.11 15.15
C ASP A 9 -10.96 18.06 14.00
N ARG A 10 -10.72 19.33 14.33
CA ARG A 10 -10.27 20.32 13.36
C ARG A 10 -8.91 19.96 12.77
N THR A 11 -7.97 19.56 13.62
CA THR A 11 -6.64 19.09 13.19
C THR A 11 -6.75 17.91 12.22
N ARG A 12 -7.61 16.92 12.51
CA ARG A 12 -7.87 15.78 11.59
C ARG A 12 -8.46 16.22 10.26
N SER A 13 -9.44 17.13 10.28
CA SER A 13 -10.05 17.68 9.08
C SER A 13 -9.03 18.42 8.19
N ILE A 14 -8.11 19.18 8.80
CA ILE A 14 -7.02 19.86 8.08
C ILE A 14 -6.05 18.85 7.45
N ILE A 15 -5.65 17.82 8.19
CA ILE A 15 -4.76 16.76 7.69
C ILE A 15 -5.40 16.04 6.50
N SER A 16 -6.68 15.70 6.58
CA SER A 16 -7.41 15.04 5.47
C SER A 16 -7.47 15.93 4.22
N ALA A 17 -7.86 17.19 4.36
CA ALA A 17 -7.87 18.14 3.24
C ALA A 17 -6.48 18.35 2.64
N ALA A 18 -5.44 18.46 3.48
CA ALA A 18 -4.06 18.60 3.03
C ALA A 18 -3.56 17.37 2.29
N ALA A 19 -3.94 16.16 2.73
CA ALA A 19 -3.57 14.91 2.04
C ALA A 19 -4.08 14.92 0.58
N THR A 20 -5.33 15.31 0.35
CA THR A 20 -5.92 15.42 -0.99
C THR A 20 -5.18 16.43 -1.86
N ILE A 21 -4.85 17.60 -1.32
CA ILE A 21 -4.14 18.67 -2.06
C ILE A 21 -2.69 18.23 -2.38
N PHE A 22 -1.99 17.66 -1.41
CA PHE A 22 -0.64 17.13 -1.66
C PHE A 22 -0.64 15.96 -2.65
N ALA A 23 -1.64 15.09 -2.63
CA ALA A 23 -1.77 13.99 -3.58
C ALA A 23 -2.04 14.49 -5.02
N ALA A 24 -2.77 15.59 -5.18
CA ALA A 24 -3.09 16.18 -6.48
C ALA A 24 -1.92 16.98 -7.08
N HIS A 25 -1.18 17.71 -6.24
CA HIS A 25 -0.20 18.71 -6.72
C HIS A 25 1.25 18.40 -6.37
N GLY A 26 1.51 17.40 -5.50
CA GLY A 26 2.82 17.17 -4.89
C GLY A 26 3.13 18.24 -3.83
N PHE A 27 4.22 18.02 -3.07
CA PHE A 27 4.61 18.94 -1.99
C PHE A 27 4.93 20.34 -2.53
N GLU A 28 5.74 20.44 -3.59
CA GLU A 28 6.24 21.73 -4.07
C GLU A 28 5.14 22.66 -4.56
N ARG A 29 4.21 22.17 -5.37
CA ARG A 29 3.15 22.97 -6.00
C ARG A 29 1.92 23.21 -5.14
N ALA A 30 1.70 22.41 -4.11
CA ALA A 30 0.62 22.60 -3.15
C ALA A 30 0.85 23.89 -2.34
N THR A 31 -0.21 24.70 -2.18
CA THR A 31 -0.16 25.94 -1.40
C THR A 31 -1.00 25.84 -0.14
N THR A 32 -0.57 26.54 0.92
CA THR A 32 -1.34 26.61 2.17
C THR A 32 -2.70 27.30 1.97
N LYS A 33 -2.83 28.17 0.98
CA LYS A 33 -4.11 28.78 0.60
C LYS A 33 -5.10 27.73 0.08
N GLN A 34 -4.67 26.88 -0.89
CA GLN A 34 -5.51 25.79 -1.40
C GLN A 34 -5.95 24.83 -0.28
N ILE A 35 -5.03 24.52 0.64
CA ILE A 35 -5.33 23.63 1.77
C ILE A 35 -6.34 24.27 2.72
N ALA A 36 -6.20 25.55 3.04
CA ALA A 36 -7.14 26.29 3.89
C ALA A 36 -8.54 26.34 3.26
N GLU A 37 -8.63 26.61 1.95
CA GLU A 37 -9.87 26.59 1.18
C GLU A 37 -10.52 25.18 1.21
N ALA A 38 -9.76 24.12 0.93
CA ALA A 38 -10.25 22.74 0.97
C ALA A 38 -10.71 22.31 2.38
N ALA A 39 -10.02 22.77 3.44
CA ALA A 39 -10.41 22.53 4.83
C ALA A 39 -11.54 23.45 5.31
N LYS A 40 -11.96 24.42 4.49
CA LYS A 40 -12.98 25.45 4.81
C LYS A 40 -12.65 26.26 6.07
N ILE A 41 -11.40 26.70 6.17
CA ILE A 41 -10.86 27.52 7.27
C ILE A 41 -10.11 28.75 6.73
N SER A 42 -9.81 29.70 7.62
CA SER A 42 -8.92 30.82 7.28
C SER A 42 -7.44 30.34 7.24
N PRO A 43 -6.59 30.99 6.43
CA PRO A 43 -5.13 30.76 6.48
C PRO A 43 -4.55 31.00 7.88
N ALA A 44 -5.03 31.96 8.63
CA ALA A 44 -4.59 32.22 10.01
C ALA A 44 -4.83 30.99 10.91
N LEU A 45 -6.05 30.42 10.85
CA LEU A 45 -6.39 29.21 11.62
C LEU A 45 -5.54 28.00 11.19
N LEU A 46 -5.18 27.88 9.90
CA LEU A 46 -4.27 26.84 9.45
C LEU A 46 -2.92 26.93 10.15
N TYR A 47 -2.36 28.15 10.24
CA TYR A 47 -1.07 28.39 10.90
C TYR A 47 -1.12 28.25 12.42
N GLU A 48 -2.27 28.42 13.06
CA GLU A 48 -2.46 28.08 14.49
C GLU A 48 -2.31 26.57 14.74
N HIS A 49 -2.72 25.72 13.77
CA HIS A 49 -2.58 24.27 13.87
C HIS A 49 -1.21 23.76 13.38
N PHE A 50 -0.66 24.37 12.35
CA PHE A 50 0.58 23.93 11.69
C PHE A 50 1.46 25.12 11.34
N PRO A 51 2.63 25.28 11.99
CA PRO A 51 3.47 26.47 11.84
C PRO A 51 4.09 26.63 10.44
N SER A 52 4.08 25.57 9.63
CA SER A 52 4.60 25.60 8.25
C SER A 52 3.97 24.52 7.37
N LYS A 53 4.12 24.67 6.05
CA LYS A 53 3.69 23.66 5.07
C LYS A 53 4.40 22.31 5.30
N GLU A 54 5.68 22.32 5.67
CA GLU A 54 6.47 21.15 6.00
C GLU A 54 5.96 20.44 7.26
N ALA A 55 5.57 21.20 8.28
CA ALA A 55 4.99 20.65 9.51
C ALA A 55 3.65 19.94 9.23
N LEU A 56 2.81 20.54 8.39
CA LEU A 56 1.56 19.97 7.93
C LEU A 56 1.82 18.71 7.08
N TYR A 57 2.74 18.79 6.12
CA TYR A 57 3.10 17.65 5.27
C TYR A 57 3.59 16.44 6.11
N ARG A 58 4.50 16.68 7.07
CA ARG A 58 4.92 15.63 8.02
C ARG A 58 3.77 15.04 8.82
N ALA A 59 2.77 15.84 9.19
CA ALA A 59 1.59 15.34 9.90
C ALA A 59 0.71 14.46 8.99
N VAL A 60 0.52 14.84 7.72
CA VAL A 60 -0.16 14.03 6.71
C VAL A 60 0.56 12.68 6.53
N LEU A 61 1.88 12.68 6.33
CA LEU A 61 2.64 11.45 6.15
C LEU A 61 2.52 10.51 7.36
N ARG A 62 2.60 11.07 8.58
CA ARG A 62 2.41 10.26 9.80
C ARG A 62 1.00 9.66 9.90
N SER A 63 -0.04 10.41 9.50
CA SER A 63 -1.42 9.91 9.51
C SER A 63 -1.57 8.74 8.54
N LEU A 64 -1.15 8.91 7.29
CA LEU A 64 -1.26 7.88 6.26
C LEU A 64 -0.49 6.61 6.62
N ILE A 65 0.73 6.74 7.15
CA ILE A 65 1.52 5.59 7.61
C ILE A 65 0.82 4.86 8.77
N LYS A 66 0.22 5.59 9.71
CA LYS A 66 -0.51 4.99 10.84
C LYS A 66 -1.76 4.22 10.38
N ASP A 67 -2.46 4.75 9.37
CA ASP A 67 -3.66 4.11 8.82
C ASP A 67 -3.29 2.84 8.04
N GLN A 68 -2.19 2.86 7.28
CA GLN A 68 -1.64 1.65 6.64
C GLN A 68 -1.19 0.60 7.66
N ASP A 69 -0.61 0.98 8.79
CA ASP A 69 -0.25 0.04 9.84
C ASP A 69 -1.45 -0.68 10.44
N ARG A 70 -2.58 0.02 10.59
CA ARG A 70 -3.83 -0.58 11.05
C ARG A 70 -4.35 -1.61 10.04
N LEU A 71 -4.33 -1.28 8.74
CA LEU A 71 -4.73 -2.19 7.68
C LEU A 71 -3.85 -3.45 7.66
N VAL A 72 -2.54 -3.28 7.68
CA VAL A 72 -1.58 -4.40 7.74
C VAL A 72 -1.78 -5.26 8.98
N ALA A 73 -2.04 -4.65 10.15
CA ALA A 73 -2.32 -5.39 11.39
C ALA A 73 -3.62 -6.21 11.28
N THR A 74 -4.66 -5.65 10.67
CA THR A 74 -5.95 -6.34 10.44
C THR A 74 -5.77 -7.54 9.48
N LEU A 75 -4.96 -7.40 8.44
CA LEU A 75 -4.63 -8.47 7.51
C LEU A 75 -3.72 -9.54 8.15
N ALA A 76 -2.83 -9.16 9.06
CA ALA A 76 -1.94 -10.08 9.77
C ALA A 76 -2.69 -11.02 10.75
N VAL A 77 -3.79 -10.57 11.35
CA VAL A 77 -4.65 -11.39 12.23
C VAL A 77 -5.33 -12.54 11.46
N ARG A 78 -5.48 -12.43 10.14
CA ARG A 78 -6.02 -13.49 9.27
C ARG A 78 -4.98 -14.53 8.82
N ARG A 79 -3.71 -14.38 9.19
CA ARG A 79 -2.69 -15.39 8.87
C ARG A 79 -2.92 -16.62 9.76
N PRO A 80 -3.10 -17.83 9.20
CA PRO A 80 -2.92 -19.05 9.97
C PRO A 80 -1.48 -19.05 10.50
N GLY A 81 -1.32 -19.22 11.80
CA GLY A 81 0.01 -19.23 12.42
C GLY A 81 0.93 -20.24 11.74
N GLY A 82 2.19 -19.86 11.57
CA GLY A 82 3.34 -20.55 11.01
C GLY A 82 3.11 -22.02 10.64
N THR A 83 2.71 -22.25 9.40
CA THR A 83 2.77 -23.58 8.83
C THR A 83 4.22 -23.84 8.44
N ALA A 84 4.73 -25.07 8.67
CA ALA A 84 6.03 -25.47 8.16
C ALA A 84 6.07 -25.53 6.61
N ASP A 85 4.96 -25.24 5.94
CA ASP A 85 4.80 -25.15 4.49
C ASP A 85 5.07 -23.74 4.00
N GLY A 86 6.33 -23.50 3.60
CA GLY A 86 6.76 -22.20 3.09
C GLY A 86 6.06 -21.80 1.79
N ALA A 87 5.67 -22.73 0.93
CA ALA A 87 4.92 -22.44 -0.28
C ALA A 87 3.51 -21.90 0.05
N ALA A 88 2.82 -22.52 1.01
CA ALA A 88 1.53 -22.05 1.49
C ALA A 88 1.63 -20.64 2.08
N GLU A 89 2.67 -20.36 2.86
CA GLU A 89 2.90 -19.04 3.45
C GLU A 89 3.15 -17.99 2.35
N LEU A 90 4.01 -18.28 1.37
CA LEU A 90 4.29 -17.38 0.24
C LEU A 90 3.05 -17.10 -0.59
N VAL A 91 2.28 -18.12 -0.94
CA VAL A 91 1.05 -17.97 -1.72
C VAL A 91 0.00 -17.16 -0.95
N MET A 92 -0.16 -17.38 0.35
CA MET A 92 -1.07 -16.60 1.18
C MET A 92 -0.63 -15.14 1.33
N MET A 93 0.67 -14.87 1.42
CA MET A 93 1.20 -13.50 1.43
C MET A 93 0.86 -12.78 0.11
N LEU A 94 1.13 -13.41 -1.03
CA LEU A 94 0.82 -12.88 -2.36
C LEU A 94 -0.69 -12.67 -2.53
N TYR A 95 -1.50 -13.68 -2.18
CA TYR A 95 -2.94 -13.61 -2.28
C TYR A 95 -3.52 -12.45 -1.46
N SER A 96 -3.12 -12.34 -0.20
CA SER A 96 -3.61 -11.27 0.69
C SER A 96 -3.21 -9.89 0.16
N TYR A 97 -1.99 -9.75 -0.35
CA TYR A 97 -1.49 -8.50 -0.89
C TYR A 97 -2.22 -8.10 -2.19
N PHE A 98 -2.31 -9.00 -3.17
CA PHE A 98 -2.98 -8.70 -4.43
C PHE A 98 -4.49 -8.55 -4.29
N SER A 99 -5.14 -9.30 -3.38
CA SER A 99 -6.54 -9.08 -3.04
C SER A 99 -6.76 -7.67 -2.49
N ALA A 100 -5.88 -7.19 -1.63
CA ALA A 100 -5.94 -5.81 -1.14
C ALA A 100 -5.71 -4.77 -2.26
N CYS A 101 -4.83 -5.04 -3.23
CA CYS A 101 -4.57 -4.12 -4.34
C CYS A 101 -5.69 -4.09 -5.41
N ILE A 102 -6.37 -5.23 -5.64
CA ILE A 102 -7.26 -5.42 -6.80
C ILE A 102 -8.73 -5.41 -6.39
N MET A 103 -9.08 -6.06 -5.26
CA MET A 103 -10.46 -6.28 -4.83
C MET A 103 -10.92 -5.34 -3.72
N ALA A 104 -9.99 -4.63 -3.08
CA ALA A 104 -10.38 -3.69 -2.04
C ALA A 104 -11.33 -2.64 -2.64
N ASN A 105 -12.48 -2.44 -1.98
CA ASN A 105 -13.20 -1.19 -2.11
C ASN A 105 -12.23 -0.10 -1.62
N THR A 106 -11.45 0.45 -2.55
CA THR A 106 -10.47 1.49 -2.26
C THR A 106 -11.23 2.66 -1.66
N ASN A 107 -11.13 2.79 -0.34
CA ASN A 107 -11.69 3.97 0.29
C ASN A 107 -10.90 5.20 -0.19
N GLU A 108 -11.50 6.36 -0.07
CA GLU A 108 -10.90 7.63 -0.54
C GLU A 108 -9.50 7.88 0.05
N LEU A 109 -9.23 7.36 1.27
CA LEU A 109 -7.92 7.48 1.93
C LEU A 109 -6.85 6.63 1.26
N ASP A 110 -7.17 5.40 0.83
CA ASP A 110 -6.22 4.51 0.16
C ASP A 110 -5.85 5.05 -1.22
N VAL A 111 -6.82 5.56 -1.97
CA VAL A 111 -6.60 6.25 -3.25
C VAL A 111 -5.72 7.49 -3.07
N THR A 112 -5.98 8.29 -2.04
CA THR A 112 -5.21 9.50 -1.73
C THR A 112 -3.76 9.15 -1.34
N ALA A 113 -3.57 8.12 -0.50
CA ALA A 113 -2.24 7.64 -0.10
C ALA A 113 -1.44 7.15 -1.31
N HIS A 114 -2.09 6.40 -2.21
CA HIS A 114 -1.43 5.88 -3.40
C HIS A 114 -1.08 6.99 -4.41
N ARG A 115 -1.98 7.95 -4.65
CA ARG A 115 -1.66 9.14 -5.46
C ARG A 115 -0.47 9.92 -4.89
N LEU A 116 -0.43 10.08 -3.56
CA LEU A 116 0.68 10.74 -2.89
C LEU A 116 2.00 9.95 -3.04
N LEU A 117 1.94 8.61 -3.02
CA LEU A 117 3.10 7.76 -3.30
C LEU A 117 3.64 8.02 -4.71
N LEU A 118 2.78 7.99 -5.72
CA LEU A 118 3.19 8.25 -7.11
C LEU A 118 3.76 9.67 -7.28
N ALA A 119 3.11 10.67 -6.69
CA ALA A 119 3.59 12.04 -6.70
C ALA A 119 4.96 12.18 -6.01
N SER A 120 5.17 11.46 -4.91
CA SER A 120 6.44 11.44 -4.20
C SER A 120 7.53 10.72 -4.98
N LEU A 121 7.21 9.61 -5.64
CA LEU A 121 8.16 8.89 -6.50
C LEU A 121 8.64 9.74 -7.68
N ALA A 122 7.75 10.57 -8.25
CA ALA A 122 8.06 11.48 -9.35
C ALA A 122 8.69 12.82 -8.89
N GLY A 123 8.69 13.10 -7.58
CA GLY A 123 9.09 14.38 -6.99
C GLY A 123 10.19 14.26 -5.94
N ASP A 124 9.88 14.63 -4.71
CA ASP A 124 10.85 14.73 -3.60
C ASP A 124 11.31 13.39 -3.01
N GLY A 125 10.57 12.33 -3.26
CA GLY A 125 10.80 11.00 -2.71
C GLY A 125 10.53 10.85 -1.20
N THR A 126 10.08 11.88 -0.51
CA THR A 126 9.99 11.89 0.97
C THR A 126 9.02 10.84 1.49
N TYR A 127 7.80 10.80 0.97
CA TYR A 127 6.80 9.80 1.37
C TYR A 127 7.20 8.40 0.91
N ALA A 128 7.63 8.25 -0.34
CA ALA A 128 8.07 6.97 -0.89
C ALA A 128 9.18 6.34 -0.03
N ARG A 129 10.24 7.10 0.31
CA ARG A 129 11.33 6.61 1.17
C ARG A 129 10.84 6.15 2.55
N LEU A 130 9.90 6.87 3.16
CA LEU A 130 9.33 6.47 4.45
C LEU A 130 8.52 5.19 4.34
N LEU A 131 7.67 5.09 3.33
CA LEU A 131 6.79 3.95 3.09
C LEU A 131 7.61 2.68 2.79
N TYR A 132 8.51 2.74 1.81
CA TYR A 132 9.33 1.58 1.42
C TYR A 132 10.25 1.12 2.55
N ARG A 133 10.92 2.04 3.25
CA ARG A 133 11.75 1.68 4.41
C ARG A 133 10.95 0.93 5.48
N ARG A 134 9.68 1.29 5.67
CA ARG A 134 8.81 0.67 6.67
C ARG A 134 8.27 -0.68 6.18
N ALA A 135 7.77 -0.74 4.95
CA ALA A 135 7.27 -1.96 4.33
C ALA A 135 8.34 -3.04 4.24
N LEU A 136 9.54 -2.69 3.76
CA LEU A 136 10.67 -3.61 3.65
C LEU A 136 11.06 -4.16 5.03
N ARG A 137 11.19 -3.31 6.06
CA ARG A 137 11.55 -3.79 7.41
C ARG A 137 10.57 -4.82 8.00
N LYS A 138 9.26 -4.65 7.74
CA LYS A 138 8.22 -5.53 8.28
C LYS A 138 8.11 -6.86 7.54
N ASN A 139 8.28 -6.84 6.24
CA ASN A 139 7.90 -7.95 5.37
C ASN A 139 9.09 -8.81 4.91
N VAL A 140 10.30 -8.25 4.83
CA VAL A 140 11.48 -8.97 4.30
C VAL A 140 11.85 -10.17 5.16
N ASN A 141 11.81 -10.06 6.49
CA ASN A 141 12.17 -11.19 7.36
C ASN A 141 11.16 -12.35 7.23
N ALA A 142 9.86 -12.04 7.22
CA ALA A 142 8.82 -13.05 7.01
C ALA A 142 8.94 -13.71 5.63
N LEU A 143 9.17 -12.90 4.59
CA LEU A 143 9.38 -13.40 3.23
C LEU A 143 10.64 -14.28 3.15
N SER A 144 11.76 -13.89 3.79
CA SER A 144 12.98 -14.69 3.82
C SER A 144 12.73 -16.03 4.47
N THR A 145 12.09 -16.05 5.64
CA THR A 145 11.77 -17.30 6.35
C THR A 145 10.89 -18.23 5.50
N ALA A 146 9.85 -17.67 4.85
CA ALA A 146 8.97 -18.47 3.99
C ALA A 146 9.70 -19.01 2.75
N LEU A 147 10.60 -18.23 2.14
CA LEU A 147 11.46 -18.70 1.04
C LEU A 147 12.39 -19.81 1.48
N ASP A 148 13.02 -19.71 2.64
CA ASP A 148 13.92 -20.73 3.18
C ASP A 148 13.16 -22.04 3.48
N ASN A 149 11.96 -21.95 4.05
CA ASN A 149 11.09 -23.11 4.28
C ASN A 149 10.64 -23.76 2.97
N ALA A 150 10.21 -22.96 1.98
CA ALA A 150 9.80 -23.49 0.68
C ALA A 150 10.97 -24.16 -0.07
N ARG A 151 12.19 -23.63 0.08
CA ARG A 151 13.40 -24.26 -0.47
C ARG A 151 13.69 -25.58 0.21
N ALA A 152 13.61 -25.64 1.54
CA ALA A 152 13.82 -26.87 2.31
C ALA A 152 12.81 -27.97 1.93
N ASN A 153 11.59 -27.60 1.57
CA ASN A 153 10.52 -28.49 1.13
C ASN A 153 10.62 -28.90 -0.36
N GLY A 154 11.56 -28.33 -1.13
CA GLY A 154 11.71 -28.62 -2.56
C GLY A 154 10.66 -27.92 -3.46
N ASP A 155 9.91 -26.96 -2.95
CA ASP A 155 8.88 -26.23 -3.69
C ASP A 155 9.43 -25.08 -4.56
N LEU A 156 10.69 -24.67 -4.33
CA LEU A 156 11.38 -23.68 -5.15
C LEU A 156 12.24 -24.34 -6.22
N THR A 157 12.13 -23.86 -7.45
CA THR A 157 12.91 -24.32 -8.61
C THR A 157 13.75 -23.16 -9.16
N GLY A 158 15.03 -23.45 -9.43
CA GLY A 158 15.94 -22.47 -10.01
C GLY A 158 16.56 -21.48 -9.01
N GLU A 159 17.21 -20.45 -9.54
CA GLU A 159 17.83 -19.39 -8.76
C GLU A 159 16.79 -18.45 -8.17
N THR A 160 16.94 -18.14 -6.89
CA THR A 160 16.01 -17.24 -6.19
C THR A 160 16.66 -15.88 -5.94
N LEU A 161 15.88 -14.84 -6.08
CA LEU A 161 16.29 -13.47 -5.75
C LEU A 161 16.38 -13.29 -4.23
N ALA A 162 17.19 -12.33 -3.80
CA ALA A 162 17.20 -11.89 -2.41
C ALA A 162 15.79 -11.43 -1.97
N ALA A 163 15.37 -11.77 -0.75
CA ALA A 163 14.04 -11.46 -0.23
C ALA A 163 13.68 -9.97 -0.34
N ALA A 164 14.65 -9.05 -0.16
CA ALA A 164 14.44 -7.62 -0.30
C ALA A 164 14.10 -7.22 -1.76
N THR A 165 14.79 -7.80 -2.74
CA THR A 165 14.52 -7.58 -4.17
C THR A 165 13.16 -8.15 -4.56
N SER A 166 12.86 -9.36 -4.10
CA SER A 166 11.57 -10.02 -4.30
C SER A 166 10.41 -9.19 -3.74
N ALA A 167 10.55 -8.69 -2.51
CA ALA A 167 9.56 -7.80 -1.89
C ALA A 167 9.33 -6.52 -2.69
N SER A 168 10.41 -5.93 -3.25
CA SER A 168 10.32 -4.72 -4.08
C SER A 168 9.59 -5.00 -5.40
N PHE A 169 9.86 -6.12 -6.07
CA PHE A 169 9.17 -6.48 -7.31
C PHE A 169 7.68 -6.75 -7.08
N ILE A 170 7.33 -7.48 -6.02
CA ILE A 170 5.94 -7.73 -5.64
C ILE A 170 5.21 -6.40 -5.38
N GLU A 171 5.85 -5.50 -4.66
CA GLU A 171 5.28 -4.19 -4.35
C GLU A 171 5.09 -3.35 -5.62
N HIS A 172 6.06 -3.31 -6.52
CA HIS A 172 5.95 -2.57 -7.77
C HIS A 172 4.80 -3.10 -8.64
N VAL A 173 4.63 -4.43 -8.73
CA VAL A 173 3.51 -5.03 -9.46
C VAL A 173 2.18 -4.62 -8.81
N GLY A 174 2.02 -4.79 -7.51
CA GLY A 174 0.78 -4.44 -6.81
C GLY A 174 0.46 -2.96 -6.83
N SER A 175 1.48 -2.11 -6.66
CA SER A 175 1.34 -0.66 -6.75
C SER A 175 0.87 -0.22 -8.14
N MET A 176 1.39 -0.83 -9.22
CA MET A 176 0.93 -0.56 -10.59
C MET A 176 -0.50 -1.05 -10.83
N MET A 177 -0.86 -2.24 -10.31
CA MET A 177 -2.24 -2.74 -10.37
C MET A 177 -3.21 -1.79 -9.65
N LEU A 178 -2.88 -1.34 -8.46
CA LEU A 178 -3.68 -0.36 -7.72
C LEU A 178 -3.83 0.95 -8.49
N SER A 179 -2.81 1.36 -9.25
CA SER A 179 -2.85 2.58 -10.07
C SER A 179 -3.94 2.55 -11.15
N THR A 180 -4.37 1.37 -11.61
CA THR A 180 -5.47 1.26 -12.58
C THR A 180 -6.80 1.72 -12.02
N HIS A 181 -6.97 1.75 -10.71
CA HIS A 181 -8.19 2.20 -10.02
C HIS A 181 -8.17 3.71 -9.67
N LEU A 182 -7.09 4.43 -10.00
CA LEU A 182 -7.00 5.87 -9.71
C LEU A 182 -7.81 6.74 -10.65
N LEU A 183 -8.16 6.21 -11.82
CA LEU A 183 -8.95 6.89 -12.83
C LEU A 183 -10.27 6.13 -13.03
N GLU A 184 -11.34 6.87 -13.30
CA GLU A 184 -12.65 6.30 -13.63
C GLU A 184 -12.57 5.37 -14.86
N LYS A 185 -11.72 5.74 -15.85
CA LYS A 185 -11.37 4.89 -17.00
C LYS A 185 -9.88 4.59 -16.98
N PRO A 186 -9.47 3.36 -16.69
CA PRO A 186 -8.06 2.97 -16.72
C PRO A 186 -7.40 3.23 -18.06
N VAL A 187 -6.15 3.75 -18.04
CA VAL A 187 -5.39 4.01 -19.29
C VAL A 187 -4.96 2.71 -19.96
N ALA A 188 -4.58 1.70 -19.17
CA ALA A 188 -4.17 0.39 -19.65
C ALA A 188 -4.82 -0.69 -18.75
N PRO A 189 -6.10 -1.03 -19.02
CA PRO A 189 -6.80 -2.04 -18.23
C PRO A 189 -6.20 -3.44 -18.47
N TYR A 190 -6.20 -4.25 -17.45
CA TYR A 190 -5.91 -5.67 -17.59
C TYR A 190 -7.08 -6.37 -18.31
N ALA A 191 -6.78 -7.46 -19.05
CA ALA A 191 -7.81 -8.26 -19.70
C ALA A 191 -8.72 -9.00 -18.71
N ASP A 192 -8.18 -9.30 -17.51
CA ASP A 192 -8.88 -9.96 -16.42
C ASP A 192 -9.22 -8.96 -15.30
N ALA A 193 -10.15 -9.33 -14.42
CA ALA A 193 -10.58 -8.51 -13.31
C ALA A 193 -10.88 -9.36 -12.06
N GLY A 194 -11.02 -8.72 -10.90
CA GLY A 194 -11.44 -9.37 -9.66
C GLY A 194 -10.56 -10.55 -9.27
N ALA A 195 -11.19 -11.65 -8.83
CA ALA A 195 -10.51 -12.84 -8.33
C ALA A 195 -9.57 -13.49 -9.36
N GLU A 196 -9.95 -13.47 -10.65
CA GLU A 196 -9.10 -14.05 -11.70
C GLU A 196 -7.81 -13.23 -11.90
N LEU A 197 -7.88 -11.91 -11.83
CA LEU A 197 -6.68 -11.07 -11.88
C LEU A 197 -5.79 -11.29 -10.65
N VAL A 198 -6.39 -11.45 -9.45
CA VAL A 198 -5.64 -11.82 -8.23
C VAL A 198 -4.92 -13.15 -8.44
N ARG A 199 -5.62 -14.16 -8.94
CA ARG A 199 -5.04 -15.47 -9.22
C ARG A 199 -3.83 -15.38 -10.16
N LYS A 200 -3.98 -14.65 -11.27
CA LYS A 200 -2.89 -14.45 -12.24
C LYS A 200 -1.70 -13.69 -11.65
N ALA A 201 -1.95 -12.68 -10.83
CA ALA A 201 -0.89 -11.95 -10.14
C ALA A 201 -0.13 -12.84 -9.14
N VAL A 202 -0.84 -13.71 -8.40
CA VAL A 202 -0.23 -14.70 -7.50
C VAL A 202 0.64 -15.69 -8.27
N PHE A 203 0.16 -16.25 -9.39
CA PHE A 203 0.95 -17.15 -10.23
C PHE A 203 2.16 -16.46 -10.84
N PHE A 204 2.00 -15.24 -11.36
CA PHE A 204 3.10 -14.47 -11.95
C PHE A 204 4.20 -14.18 -10.93
N CYS A 205 3.85 -13.65 -9.77
CA CYS A 205 4.82 -13.34 -8.71
C CYS A 205 5.34 -14.59 -8.00
N GLY A 206 4.52 -15.63 -7.83
CA GLY A 206 4.93 -16.90 -7.26
C GLY A 206 6.02 -17.58 -8.09
N ARG A 207 5.87 -17.59 -9.42
CA ARG A 207 6.93 -18.04 -10.35
C ARG A 207 8.18 -17.15 -10.26
N GLY A 208 8.01 -15.85 -10.14
CA GLY A 208 9.12 -14.92 -9.91
C GLY A 208 9.88 -15.16 -8.60
N LEU A 209 9.23 -15.76 -7.60
CA LEU A 209 9.86 -16.23 -6.36
C LEU A 209 10.51 -17.61 -6.51
N GLY A 210 10.31 -18.27 -7.63
CA GLY A 210 10.83 -19.62 -7.90
C GLY A 210 9.86 -20.77 -7.54
N LEU A 211 8.61 -20.47 -7.14
CA LEU A 211 7.61 -21.51 -6.89
C LEU A 211 7.20 -22.22 -8.18
N SER A 212 7.08 -23.56 -8.13
CA SER A 212 6.49 -24.32 -9.21
C SER A 212 4.99 -24.09 -9.31
N ASP A 213 4.41 -24.23 -10.52
CA ASP A 213 2.96 -24.12 -10.72
C ASP A 213 2.18 -25.12 -9.85
N ALA A 214 2.73 -26.31 -9.66
CA ALA A 214 2.13 -27.34 -8.82
C ALA A 214 2.09 -26.90 -7.34
N ALA A 215 3.17 -26.28 -6.83
CA ALA A 215 3.21 -25.76 -5.48
C ALA A 215 2.21 -24.61 -5.29
N ILE A 216 2.14 -23.68 -6.24
CA ILE A 216 1.18 -22.57 -6.20
C ILE A 216 -0.26 -23.12 -6.21
N ALA A 217 -0.60 -24.01 -7.16
CA ALA A 217 -1.95 -24.55 -7.30
C ALA A 217 -2.39 -25.34 -6.06
N ARG A 218 -1.48 -26.13 -5.46
CA ARG A 218 -1.73 -26.92 -4.25
C ARG A 218 -2.09 -26.04 -3.06
N THR A 219 -1.47 -24.87 -2.96
CA THR A 219 -1.56 -24.00 -1.77
C THR A 219 -2.46 -22.77 -1.98
N TYR A 220 -3.00 -22.60 -3.20
CA TYR A 220 -3.94 -21.50 -3.49
C TYR A 220 -5.25 -21.69 -2.71
N PRO A 221 -5.84 -20.63 -2.10
CA PRO A 221 -7.07 -20.74 -1.32
C PRO A 221 -8.25 -21.27 -2.14
N ALA A 222 -8.84 -22.40 -1.72
CA ALA A 222 -9.93 -23.07 -2.44
C ALA A 222 -11.23 -22.25 -2.51
N ASP A 223 -11.50 -21.39 -1.51
CA ASP A 223 -12.73 -20.59 -1.42
C ASP A 223 -12.73 -19.35 -2.35
N CYS A 224 -11.71 -19.21 -3.19
CA CYS A 224 -11.46 -18.03 -4.02
C CYS A 224 -11.23 -18.38 -5.51
N ALA A 225 -11.53 -19.64 -5.90
CA ALA A 225 -11.39 -20.14 -7.27
C ALA A 225 -12.67 -19.93 -8.09
#